data_152adc230cda9a5651d5c546ff1fd328
#
_entry.id   152adc230cda9a5651d5c546ff1fd328
#
_cell.length_a   1.000
_cell.length_b   1.000
_cell.length_c   1.000
_cell.angle_alpha   90.00
_cell.angle_beta   90.00
_cell.angle_gamma   90.00
#
_symmetry.space_group_name_H-M   'P 1'
#
loop_
_entity.id
_entity.type
_entity.pdbx_description
1 polymer ?
#
loop_
_entity_poly.entity_id
_entity_poly.type
_entity_poly.pdbx_seq_one_letter_code
_entity_poly.pdbx_strand_id
1 'polypeptide(L)'
;MEEIALQYISCNLCGNIRTKVLYQIRAFTIVKCLNCGLVYLNPRPHPEQMMRVYDSHDYYFSGGKQTEMFYGYPDYTKLQKHLYFVADELMRPVRNIAPGKLLDVGCGMGFMLKRFQELGWESYGVDISSYATEYARSELGLNAYTGSIDKFDFPENYFDLVTIVLTIEHMPDPRSSLQTLHKLMKKGATIIIATHDIEGLWPKISRSKWQHLFVPEHFFFFSHGTLKRLLIQIGFDIVKMTETATLASVTGDGHGLRIPIKLIHEYNLENIAVPILRCFHAIARRLNFSDEVTIYAVKR
;
A
#
# COMPACT_ATOMS: atom_id res chain seq x y z
N MET A 1 -7.13 0.76 -28.11
CA MET A 1 -7.28 0.88 -26.64
C MET A 1 -8.77 1.01 -26.36
N GLU A 2 -9.32 0.14 -25.53
CA GLU A 2 -10.70 0.34 -25.06
C GLU A 2 -10.80 1.70 -24.35
N GLU A 3 -11.87 2.42 -24.60
CA GLU A 3 -12.13 3.69 -23.94
C GLU A 3 -12.33 3.46 -22.43
N ILE A 4 -11.60 4.19 -21.60
CA ILE A 4 -11.73 4.04 -20.15
C ILE A 4 -13.04 4.69 -19.72
N ALA A 5 -14.00 3.88 -19.30
CA ALA A 5 -15.25 4.35 -18.74
C ALA A 5 -15.00 4.94 -17.34
N LEU A 6 -15.41 6.20 -17.17
CA LEU A 6 -15.21 6.95 -15.93
C LEU A 6 -16.50 7.09 -15.12
N GLN A 7 -16.38 7.04 -13.80
CA GLN A 7 -17.49 7.26 -12.87
C GLN A 7 -17.15 8.33 -11.83
N TYR A 8 -18.16 9.15 -11.49
CA TYR A 8 -18.09 10.06 -10.36
C TYR A 8 -18.50 9.35 -9.08
N ILE A 9 -17.77 9.62 -7.99
CA ILE A 9 -18.08 9.06 -6.66
C ILE A 9 -18.20 10.18 -5.62
N SER A 10 -18.95 9.92 -4.55
CA SER A 10 -18.90 10.71 -3.34
C SER A 10 -17.64 10.39 -2.53
N CYS A 11 -17.26 11.28 -1.61
CA CYS A 11 -16.09 11.08 -0.76
C CYS A 11 -16.24 9.83 0.12
N ASN A 12 -15.35 8.84 -0.02
CA ASN A 12 -15.40 7.59 0.73
C ASN A 12 -15.23 7.76 2.25
N LEU A 13 -14.64 8.87 2.70
CA LEU A 13 -14.48 9.14 4.14
C LEU A 13 -15.72 9.79 4.78
N CYS A 14 -16.46 10.67 4.07
CA CYS A 14 -17.53 11.44 4.71
C CYS A 14 -18.83 11.58 3.88
N GLY A 15 -18.90 10.93 2.71
CA GLY A 15 -20.08 10.96 1.82
C GLY A 15 -20.30 12.30 1.09
N ASN A 16 -19.52 13.35 1.36
CA ASN A 16 -19.72 14.66 0.77
C ASN A 16 -19.33 14.67 -0.73
N ILE A 17 -20.09 15.41 -1.54
CA ILE A 17 -19.84 15.55 -2.99
C ILE A 17 -19.06 16.82 -3.35
N ARG A 18 -18.96 17.80 -2.43
CA ARG A 18 -18.26 19.07 -2.69
C ARG A 18 -16.75 18.86 -2.64
N THR A 19 -16.12 19.13 -3.77
CA THR A 19 -14.68 18.97 -3.96
C THR A 19 -14.06 20.21 -4.57
N LYS A 20 -12.74 20.32 -4.46
CA LYS A 20 -11.93 21.22 -5.30
C LYS A 20 -10.89 20.42 -6.07
N VAL A 21 -10.63 20.81 -7.29
CA VAL A 21 -9.52 20.25 -8.08
C VAL A 21 -8.20 20.58 -7.36
N LEU A 22 -7.38 19.55 -7.18
CA LEU A 22 -6.04 19.68 -6.62
C LEU A 22 -4.99 19.59 -7.73
N TYR A 23 -5.07 18.54 -8.56
CA TYR A 23 -4.17 18.32 -9.69
C TYR A 23 -4.93 17.79 -10.88
N GLN A 24 -4.40 18.07 -12.09
CA GLN A 24 -4.77 17.40 -13.31
C GLN A 24 -3.52 16.70 -13.86
N ILE A 25 -3.60 15.39 -14.05
CA ILE A 25 -2.49 14.58 -14.49
C ILE A 25 -2.97 13.69 -15.64
N ARG A 26 -2.41 13.91 -16.83
CA ARG A 26 -2.91 13.29 -18.06
C ARG A 26 -4.41 13.60 -18.24
N ALA A 27 -5.24 12.59 -18.47
CA ALA A 27 -6.70 12.72 -18.60
C ALA A 27 -7.46 12.67 -17.26
N PHE A 28 -6.76 12.57 -16.11
CA PHE A 28 -7.36 12.31 -14.81
C PHE A 28 -7.31 13.53 -13.90
N THR A 29 -8.36 13.70 -13.09
CA THR A 29 -8.50 14.81 -12.15
C THR A 29 -8.43 14.29 -10.71
N ILE A 30 -7.48 14.79 -9.94
CA ILE A 30 -7.36 14.54 -8.51
C ILE A 30 -8.04 15.67 -7.77
N VAL A 31 -8.97 15.33 -6.89
CA VAL A 31 -9.77 16.29 -6.13
C VAL A 31 -9.53 16.18 -4.62
N LYS A 32 -9.74 17.27 -3.90
CA LYS A 32 -9.76 17.29 -2.42
C LYS A 32 -11.19 17.55 -1.95
N CYS A 33 -11.70 16.68 -1.08
CA CYS A 33 -12.98 16.88 -0.41
C CYS A 33 -12.95 18.13 0.47
N LEU A 34 -13.92 19.03 0.30
CA LEU A 34 -14.01 20.28 1.07
C LEU A 34 -14.44 20.08 2.53
N ASN A 35 -15.03 18.93 2.86
CA ASN A 35 -15.49 18.65 4.22
C ASN A 35 -14.43 17.94 5.07
N CYS A 36 -13.79 16.86 4.57
CA CYS A 36 -12.89 16.05 5.37
C CYS A 36 -11.43 16.08 4.94
N GLY A 37 -11.13 16.67 3.79
CA GLY A 37 -9.76 16.81 3.28
C GLY A 37 -9.23 15.57 2.54
N LEU A 38 -9.98 14.46 2.44
CA LEU A 38 -9.55 13.30 1.66
C LEU A 38 -9.29 13.71 0.21
N VAL A 39 -8.15 13.27 -0.32
CA VAL A 39 -7.76 13.46 -1.72
C VAL A 39 -8.00 12.16 -2.49
N TYR A 40 -8.62 12.24 -3.66
CA TYR A 40 -8.98 11.07 -4.44
C TYR A 40 -9.17 11.39 -5.92
N LEU A 41 -9.15 10.35 -6.74
CA LEU A 41 -9.38 10.44 -8.18
C LEU A 41 -10.88 10.57 -8.44
N ASN A 42 -11.31 11.62 -9.16
CA ASN A 42 -12.73 11.84 -9.45
C ASN A 42 -12.93 12.74 -10.69
N PRO A 43 -13.49 12.25 -11.83
CA PRO A 43 -13.96 10.88 -11.99
C PRO A 43 -12.81 9.86 -12.01
N ARG A 44 -13.14 8.60 -11.77
CA ARG A 44 -12.19 7.50 -11.78
C ARG A 44 -12.64 6.37 -12.70
N PRO A 45 -11.72 5.48 -13.18
CA PRO A 45 -12.09 4.29 -13.91
C PRO A 45 -13.02 3.38 -13.10
N HIS A 46 -13.83 2.59 -13.81
CA HIS A 46 -14.55 1.51 -13.17
C HIS A 46 -13.56 0.47 -12.59
N PRO A 47 -13.78 -0.05 -11.37
CA PRO A 47 -12.86 -0.98 -10.71
C PRO A 47 -12.52 -2.21 -11.54
N GLU A 48 -13.49 -2.72 -12.31
CA GLU A 48 -13.31 -3.91 -13.15
C GLU A 48 -12.27 -3.71 -14.26
N GLN A 49 -12.15 -2.48 -14.79
CA GLN A 49 -11.12 -2.16 -15.78
C GLN A 49 -9.71 -2.19 -15.16
N MET A 50 -9.60 -1.75 -13.90
CA MET A 50 -8.33 -1.78 -13.17
C MET A 50 -7.93 -3.21 -12.79
N MET A 51 -8.89 -4.06 -12.42
CA MET A 51 -8.62 -5.48 -12.12
C MET A 51 -7.94 -6.19 -13.29
N ARG A 52 -8.36 -5.94 -14.53
CA ARG A 52 -7.74 -6.52 -15.73
C ARG A 52 -6.26 -6.13 -15.90
N VAL A 53 -5.88 -4.95 -15.45
CA VAL A 53 -4.47 -4.49 -15.49
C VAL A 53 -3.62 -5.29 -14.52
N TYR A 54 -4.08 -5.47 -13.29
CA TYR A 54 -3.35 -6.21 -12.27
C TYR A 54 -3.32 -7.73 -12.54
N ASP A 55 -4.31 -8.25 -13.28
CA ASP A 55 -4.42 -9.68 -13.56
C ASP A 55 -3.68 -10.07 -14.85
N SER A 56 -2.40 -9.68 -14.95
CA SER A 56 -1.58 -9.99 -16.10
C SER A 56 -0.13 -10.28 -15.71
N HIS A 57 0.51 -11.22 -16.42
CA HIS A 57 1.94 -11.47 -16.34
C HIS A 57 2.74 -10.18 -16.54
N ASP A 58 2.33 -9.36 -17.49
CA ASP A 58 3.06 -8.17 -17.90
C ASP A 58 3.13 -7.10 -16.83
N TYR A 59 2.12 -7.02 -15.96
CA TYR A 59 2.15 -6.15 -14.79
C TYR A 59 3.32 -6.49 -13.86
N TYR A 60 3.65 -7.78 -13.72
CA TYR A 60 4.70 -8.25 -12.82
C TYR A 60 6.09 -8.35 -13.46
N PHE A 61 6.22 -8.35 -14.80
CA PHE A 61 7.49 -8.67 -15.47
C PHE A 61 7.87 -7.80 -16.66
N SER A 62 7.06 -6.83 -17.08
CA SER A 62 7.37 -6.03 -18.29
C SER A 62 7.79 -4.60 -18.03
N GLY A 63 7.84 -4.17 -16.77
CA GLY A 63 8.21 -2.79 -16.42
C GLY A 63 7.23 -1.73 -16.91
N GLY A 64 5.95 -2.08 -17.06
CA GLY A 64 4.92 -1.14 -17.51
C GLY A 64 5.04 -0.74 -18.99
N LYS A 65 5.84 -1.45 -19.78
CA LYS A 65 6.05 -1.15 -21.21
C LYS A 65 4.81 -1.30 -22.09
N GLN A 66 3.75 -1.92 -21.58
CA GLN A 66 2.58 -2.22 -22.39
C GLN A 66 1.64 -1.05 -22.60
N THR A 67 1.59 -0.11 -21.69
CA THR A 67 0.81 1.12 -21.89
C THR A 67 1.53 2.29 -21.23
N GLU A 68 1.58 3.44 -21.87
CA GLU A 68 2.05 4.70 -21.27
C GLU A 68 1.22 5.14 -20.04
N MET A 69 0.18 4.40 -19.71
CA MET A 69 -0.83 4.74 -18.73
C MET A 69 -0.67 4.02 -17.39
N PHE A 70 -0.17 2.76 -17.38
CA PHE A 70 -0.09 1.94 -16.17
C PHE A 70 1.35 1.68 -15.77
N TYR A 71 1.57 1.58 -14.47
CA TYR A 71 2.85 1.25 -13.86
C TYR A 71 2.85 -0.24 -13.53
N GLY A 72 3.91 -0.94 -13.89
CA GLY A 72 4.12 -2.34 -13.57
C GLY A 72 5.53 -2.55 -13.04
N TYR A 73 5.86 -3.78 -12.72
CA TYR A 73 7.18 -4.13 -12.22
C TYR A 73 8.05 -4.67 -13.35
N PRO A 74 9.34 -4.25 -13.46
CA PRO A 74 10.28 -4.86 -14.42
C PRO A 74 10.47 -6.35 -14.20
N ASP A 75 10.50 -6.76 -12.94
CA ASP A 75 10.60 -8.13 -12.47
C ASP A 75 10.27 -8.14 -10.97
N TYR A 76 9.05 -8.53 -10.64
CA TYR A 76 8.57 -8.53 -9.25
C TYR A 76 9.35 -9.49 -8.35
N THR A 77 9.92 -10.57 -8.90
CA THR A 77 10.69 -11.54 -8.10
C THR A 77 11.95 -10.94 -7.49
N LYS A 78 12.51 -9.91 -8.11
CA LYS A 78 13.67 -9.18 -7.56
C LYS A 78 13.36 -8.41 -6.28
N LEU A 79 12.07 -8.18 -6.00
CA LEU A 79 11.64 -7.51 -4.77
C LEU A 79 11.62 -8.43 -3.55
N GLN A 80 11.78 -9.75 -3.68
CA GLN A 80 11.65 -10.70 -2.58
C GLN A 80 12.45 -10.29 -1.34
N LYS A 81 13.75 -10.04 -1.47
CA LYS A 81 14.61 -9.65 -0.34
C LYS A 81 14.13 -8.35 0.31
N HIS A 82 13.69 -7.41 -0.51
CA HIS A 82 13.17 -6.14 -0.04
C HIS A 82 11.85 -6.31 0.70
N LEU A 83 10.91 -7.08 0.16
CA LEU A 83 9.62 -7.36 0.79
C LEU A 83 9.78 -8.15 2.10
N TYR A 84 10.77 -9.02 2.19
CA TYR A 84 11.15 -9.67 3.45
C TYR A 84 11.61 -8.66 4.49
N PHE A 85 12.47 -7.73 4.10
CA PHE A 85 12.91 -6.64 4.99
C PHE A 85 11.73 -5.76 5.43
N VAL A 86 10.81 -5.41 4.51
CA VAL A 86 9.61 -4.65 4.85
C VAL A 86 8.74 -5.40 5.86
N ALA A 87 8.52 -6.70 5.67
CA ALA A 87 7.79 -7.53 6.61
C ALA A 87 8.43 -7.50 8.02
N ASP A 88 9.75 -7.66 8.10
CA ASP A 88 10.48 -7.61 9.38
C ASP A 88 10.35 -6.24 10.07
N GLU A 89 10.47 -5.13 9.32
CA GLU A 89 10.31 -3.78 9.87
C GLU A 89 8.87 -3.51 10.36
N LEU A 90 7.87 -3.97 9.62
CA LEU A 90 6.46 -3.84 10.01
C LEU A 90 6.14 -4.66 11.29
N MET A 91 6.77 -5.82 11.45
CA MET A 91 6.56 -6.67 12.62
C MET A 91 7.32 -6.20 13.87
N ARG A 92 8.38 -5.39 13.70
CA ARG A 92 9.22 -4.92 14.83
C ARG A 92 8.43 -4.24 15.97
N PRO A 93 7.48 -3.31 15.70
CA PRO A 93 6.69 -2.67 16.76
C PRO A 93 5.70 -3.60 17.47
N VAL A 94 5.33 -4.71 16.83
CA VAL A 94 4.33 -5.68 17.31
C VAL A 94 4.93 -7.04 17.64
N ARG A 95 6.26 -7.13 17.78
CA ARG A 95 7.00 -8.37 18.08
C ARG A 95 6.56 -9.08 19.35
N ASN A 96 5.85 -8.38 20.25
CA ASN A 96 5.32 -8.95 21.49
C ASN A 96 3.97 -9.67 21.28
N ILE A 97 3.37 -9.55 20.10
CA ILE A 97 2.17 -10.33 19.76
C ILE A 97 2.62 -11.74 19.41
N ALA A 98 2.10 -12.73 20.12
CA ALA A 98 2.37 -14.13 19.80
C ALA A 98 1.81 -14.46 18.41
N PRO A 99 2.56 -15.20 17.56
CA PRO A 99 2.04 -15.63 16.27
C PRO A 99 0.73 -16.40 16.39
N GLY A 100 -0.22 -16.03 15.56
CA GLY A 100 -1.54 -16.61 15.42
C GLY A 100 -1.94 -16.61 13.95
N LYS A 101 -3.15 -16.20 13.62
CA LYS A 101 -3.66 -16.09 12.24
C LYS A 101 -3.43 -14.68 11.70
N LEU A 102 -2.72 -14.60 10.60
CA LEU A 102 -2.43 -13.34 9.90
C LEU A 102 -3.11 -13.32 8.54
N LEU A 103 -3.75 -12.20 8.20
CA LEU A 103 -4.28 -11.94 6.86
C LEU A 103 -3.50 -10.78 6.22
N ASP A 104 -2.93 -11.03 5.04
CA ASP A 104 -2.28 -10.01 4.21
C ASP A 104 -3.21 -9.65 3.03
N VAL A 105 -3.68 -8.41 3.00
CA VAL A 105 -4.62 -7.91 1.98
C VAL A 105 -3.85 -7.15 0.91
N GLY A 106 -3.92 -7.63 -0.33
CA GLY A 106 -3.05 -7.21 -1.43
C GLY A 106 -1.70 -7.93 -1.35
N CYS A 107 -1.73 -9.24 -1.14
CA CYS A 107 -0.52 -10.03 -0.91
C CYS A 107 0.39 -10.19 -2.15
N GLY A 108 -0.09 -9.82 -3.35
CA GLY A 108 0.65 -10.00 -4.59
C GLY A 108 1.13 -11.43 -4.79
N MET A 109 2.37 -11.59 -5.24
CA MET A 109 3.00 -12.90 -5.42
C MET A 109 3.40 -13.59 -4.10
N GLY A 110 3.03 -13.03 -2.93
CA GLY A 110 3.13 -13.70 -1.64
C GLY A 110 4.48 -13.60 -0.92
N PHE A 111 5.42 -12.75 -1.34
CA PHE A 111 6.74 -12.69 -0.67
C PHE A 111 6.66 -12.21 0.78
N MET A 112 5.87 -11.18 1.09
CA MET A 112 5.65 -10.77 2.48
C MET A 112 4.92 -11.87 3.26
N LEU A 113 3.90 -12.48 2.65
CA LEU A 113 3.13 -13.57 3.24
C LEU A 113 4.04 -14.76 3.60
N LYS A 114 5.00 -15.10 2.71
CA LYS A 114 6.01 -16.12 2.98
C LYS A 114 6.87 -15.77 4.19
N ARG A 115 7.30 -14.50 4.28
CA ARG A 115 8.07 -14.04 5.42
C ARG A 115 7.29 -14.12 6.73
N PHE A 116 6.01 -13.76 6.73
CA PHE A 116 5.15 -13.91 7.91
C PHE A 116 5.00 -15.38 8.33
N GLN A 117 4.87 -16.29 7.34
CA GLN A 117 4.85 -17.72 7.62
C GLN A 117 6.16 -18.20 8.29
N GLU A 118 7.33 -17.74 7.79
CA GLU A 118 8.64 -18.03 8.39
C GLU A 118 8.79 -17.47 9.81
N LEU A 119 8.11 -16.38 10.13
CA LEU A 119 8.03 -15.79 11.47
C LEU A 119 7.04 -16.53 12.39
N GLY A 120 6.45 -17.63 11.94
CA GLY A 120 5.58 -18.51 12.72
C GLY A 120 4.09 -18.20 12.62
N TRP A 121 3.65 -17.26 11.77
CA TRP A 121 2.24 -16.94 11.59
C TRP A 121 1.55 -17.99 10.70
N GLU A 122 0.33 -18.37 11.06
CA GLU A 122 -0.58 -19.05 10.14
C GLU A 122 -1.13 -18.00 9.16
N SER A 123 -0.46 -17.88 8.00
CA SER A 123 -0.67 -16.76 7.10
C SER A 123 -1.64 -17.07 5.97
N TYR A 124 -2.54 -16.14 5.73
CA TYR A 124 -3.54 -16.11 4.67
C TYR A 124 -3.33 -14.84 3.84
N GLY A 125 -3.40 -14.95 2.51
CA GLY A 125 -3.29 -13.81 1.60
C GLY A 125 -4.53 -13.67 0.74
N VAL A 126 -4.93 -12.44 0.44
CA VAL A 126 -5.93 -12.15 -0.59
C VAL A 126 -5.37 -11.11 -1.56
N ASP A 127 -5.57 -11.35 -2.86
CA ASP A 127 -5.21 -10.40 -3.91
C ASP A 127 -6.20 -10.51 -5.07
N ILE A 128 -6.43 -9.40 -5.77
CA ILE A 128 -7.36 -9.39 -6.92
C ILE A 128 -6.77 -10.07 -8.16
N SER A 129 -5.45 -10.21 -8.23
CA SER A 129 -4.73 -10.84 -9.34
C SER A 129 -4.73 -12.36 -9.19
N SER A 130 -5.36 -13.06 -10.15
CA SER A 130 -5.32 -14.51 -10.21
C SER A 130 -3.90 -15.00 -10.51
N TYR A 131 -3.17 -14.27 -11.37
CA TYR A 131 -1.79 -14.53 -11.69
C TYR A 131 -0.88 -14.54 -10.45
N ALA A 132 -0.99 -13.49 -9.62
CA ALA A 132 -0.18 -13.36 -8.42
C ALA A 132 -0.50 -14.42 -7.36
N THR A 133 -1.78 -14.66 -7.10
CA THR A 133 -2.21 -15.65 -6.11
C THR A 133 -1.91 -17.07 -6.56
N GLU A 134 -1.96 -17.39 -7.87
CA GLU A 134 -1.52 -18.67 -8.37
C GLU A 134 -0.03 -18.89 -8.15
N TYR A 135 0.80 -17.90 -8.43
CA TYR A 135 2.23 -17.95 -8.11
C TYR A 135 2.46 -18.19 -6.61
N ALA A 136 1.75 -17.47 -5.75
CA ALA A 136 1.87 -17.63 -4.29
C ALA A 136 1.52 -19.06 -3.83
N ARG A 137 0.52 -19.68 -4.45
CA ARG A 137 0.13 -21.07 -4.17
C ARG A 137 1.12 -22.08 -4.74
N SER A 138 1.40 -22.00 -6.04
CA SER A 138 2.18 -23.03 -6.77
C SER A 138 3.65 -22.99 -6.44
N GLU A 139 4.26 -21.77 -6.39
CA GLU A 139 5.69 -21.62 -6.21
C GLU A 139 6.11 -21.50 -4.75
N LEU A 140 5.25 -20.89 -3.89
CA LEU A 140 5.60 -20.62 -2.50
C LEU A 140 4.84 -21.48 -1.49
N GLY A 141 3.83 -22.27 -1.93
CA GLY A 141 3.04 -23.14 -1.05
C GLY A 141 2.20 -22.39 -0.03
N LEU A 142 1.64 -21.22 -0.39
CA LEU A 142 0.95 -20.32 0.53
C LEU A 142 -0.58 -20.42 0.41
N ASN A 143 -1.28 -20.08 1.48
CA ASN A 143 -2.74 -19.93 1.48
C ASN A 143 -3.12 -18.58 0.87
N ALA A 144 -3.13 -18.46 -0.45
CA ALA A 144 -3.48 -17.25 -1.18
C ALA A 144 -4.79 -17.42 -1.96
N TYR A 145 -5.67 -16.42 -1.88
CA TYR A 145 -7.01 -16.43 -2.45
C TYR A 145 -7.19 -15.29 -3.44
N THR A 146 -7.83 -15.56 -4.58
CA THR A 146 -8.04 -14.57 -5.64
C THR A 146 -9.35 -13.84 -5.46
N GLY A 147 -9.32 -12.54 -5.27
CA GLY A 147 -10.49 -11.67 -5.19
C GLY A 147 -10.36 -10.53 -4.20
N SER A 148 -11.42 -9.72 -4.07
CA SER A 148 -11.53 -8.71 -3.03
C SER A 148 -11.90 -9.35 -1.69
N ILE A 149 -11.41 -8.80 -0.58
CA ILE A 149 -11.69 -9.29 0.77
C ILE A 149 -13.20 -9.37 1.08
N ASP A 150 -13.99 -8.49 0.47
CA ASP A 150 -15.45 -8.47 0.66
C ASP A 150 -16.17 -9.70 0.06
N LYS A 151 -15.47 -10.52 -0.73
CA LYS A 151 -16.02 -11.72 -1.39
C LYS A 151 -15.73 -13.03 -0.65
N PHE A 152 -14.97 -12.99 0.43
CA PHE A 152 -14.57 -14.19 1.17
C PHE A 152 -15.37 -14.36 2.45
N ASP A 153 -15.81 -15.60 2.68
CA ASP A 153 -16.56 -16.00 3.87
C ASP A 153 -15.62 -16.54 4.96
N PHE A 154 -14.67 -15.71 5.38
CA PHE A 154 -13.86 -16.02 6.56
C PHE A 154 -14.70 -15.87 7.82
N PRO A 155 -14.48 -16.70 8.86
CA PRO A 155 -15.21 -16.57 10.11
C PRO A 155 -15.00 -15.20 10.77
N GLU A 156 -16.02 -14.66 11.41
CA GLU A 156 -15.85 -13.49 12.26
C GLU A 156 -14.92 -13.77 13.43
N ASN A 157 -14.18 -12.75 13.88
CA ASN A 157 -13.21 -12.85 14.98
C ASN A 157 -12.16 -13.96 14.78
N TYR A 158 -11.63 -14.06 13.56
CA TYR A 158 -10.73 -15.13 13.16
C TYR A 158 -9.26 -14.72 13.16
N PHE A 159 -8.94 -13.51 12.70
CA PHE A 159 -7.56 -13.04 12.54
C PHE A 159 -7.03 -12.30 13.77
N ASP A 160 -5.78 -12.59 14.13
CA ASP A 160 -5.03 -11.93 15.20
C ASP A 160 -4.26 -10.70 14.69
N LEU A 161 -3.89 -10.72 13.41
CA LEU A 161 -3.17 -9.65 12.73
C LEU A 161 -3.68 -9.50 11.29
N VAL A 162 -3.82 -8.26 10.84
CA VAL A 162 -4.11 -7.92 9.44
C VAL A 162 -3.06 -6.96 8.94
N THR A 163 -2.54 -7.17 7.72
CA THR A 163 -1.64 -6.26 7.03
C THR A 163 -2.27 -5.75 5.73
N ILE A 164 -2.09 -4.45 5.44
CA ILE A 164 -2.45 -3.79 4.17
C ILE A 164 -1.27 -2.89 3.81
N VAL A 165 -0.46 -3.30 2.84
CA VAL A 165 0.76 -2.59 2.51
C VAL A 165 0.72 -2.14 1.05
N LEU A 166 0.74 -0.82 0.82
CA LEU A 166 0.63 -0.21 -0.51
C LEU A 166 -0.52 -0.81 -1.35
N THR A 167 -1.68 -0.94 -0.71
CA THR A 167 -2.86 -1.59 -1.30
C THR A 167 -4.13 -0.76 -1.08
N ILE A 168 -4.26 -0.11 0.09
CA ILE A 168 -5.48 0.62 0.45
C ILE A 168 -5.81 1.75 -0.52
N GLU A 169 -4.80 2.37 -1.12
CA GLU A 169 -4.92 3.42 -2.14
C GLU A 169 -5.52 2.93 -3.45
N HIS A 170 -5.41 1.63 -3.74
CA HIS A 170 -5.94 0.97 -4.93
C HIS A 170 -7.36 0.42 -4.73
N MET A 171 -7.82 0.29 -3.48
CA MET A 171 -9.14 -0.28 -3.17
C MET A 171 -10.27 0.60 -3.72
N PRO A 172 -11.28 0.02 -4.39
CA PRO A 172 -12.43 0.79 -4.86
C PRO A 172 -13.26 1.40 -3.72
N ASP A 173 -13.43 0.70 -2.61
CA ASP A 173 -14.13 1.14 -1.41
C ASP A 173 -13.37 0.73 -0.15
N PRO A 174 -12.31 1.50 0.23
CA PRO A 174 -11.51 1.18 1.42
C PRO A 174 -12.33 1.21 2.71
N ARG A 175 -13.42 1.97 2.79
CA ARG A 175 -14.32 1.97 3.96
C ARG A 175 -15.01 0.63 4.12
N SER A 176 -15.63 0.10 3.06
CA SER A 176 -16.31 -1.19 3.08
C SER A 176 -15.32 -2.31 3.41
N SER A 177 -14.19 -2.35 2.73
CA SER A 177 -13.17 -3.36 2.98
C SER A 177 -12.64 -3.33 4.42
N LEU A 178 -12.40 -2.15 4.99
CA LEU A 178 -11.99 -2.03 6.39
C LEU A 178 -13.09 -2.43 7.37
N GLN A 179 -14.37 -2.20 7.06
CA GLN A 179 -15.50 -2.68 7.86
C GLN A 179 -15.59 -4.20 7.84
N THR A 180 -15.39 -4.83 6.69
CA THR A 180 -15.30 -6.29 6.55
C THR A 180 -14.14 -6.82 7.39
N LEU A 181 -12.94 -6.26 7.24
CA LEU A 181 -11.76 -6.66 8.03
C LEU A 181 -12.02 -6.49 9.54
N HIS A 182 -12.66 -5.40 9.95
CA HIS A 182 -13.01 -5.21 11.36
C HIS A 182 -13.87 -6.34 11.91
N LYS A 183 -14.83 -6.89 11.15
CA LYS A 183 -15.62 -8.06 11.55
C LYS A 183 -14.78 -9.33 11.66
N LEU A 184 -13.89 -9.55 10.69
CA LEU A 184 -13.04 -10.74 10.61
C LEU A 184 -11.94 -10.79 11.69
N MET A 185 -11.52 -9.65 12.20
CA MET A 185 -10.49 -9.56 13.24
C MET A 185 -11.05 -9.90 14.62
N LYS A 186 -10.25 -10.53 15.46
CA LYS A 186 -10.55 -10.73 16.87
C LYS A 186 -10.57 -9.39 17.62
N LYS A 187 -11.30 -9.33 18.73
CA LYS A 187 -11.20 -8.18 19.64
C LYS A 187 -9.76 -8.10 20.16
N GLY A 188 -9.18 -6.89 20.15
CA GLY A 188 -7.78 -6.67 20.50
C GLY A 188 -6.77 -7.03 19.40
N ALA A 189 -7.21 -7.57 18.26
CA ALA A 189 -6.35 -7.85 17.12
C ALA A 189 -5.80 -6.57 16.50
N THR A 190 -4.60 -6.65 15.94
CA THR A 190 -3.90 -5.50 15.35
C THR A 190 -4.09 -5.45 13.84
N ILE A 191 -4.32 -4.26 13.29
CA ILE A 191 -4.21 -3.98 11.87
C ILE A 191 -3.00 -3.06 11.64
N ILE A 192 -2.19 -3.39 10.62
CA ILE A 192 -1.05 -2.59 10.16
C ILE A 192 -1.36 -2.11 8.75
N ILE A 193 -1.40 -0.81 8.55
CA ILE A 193 -1.63 -0.22 7.23
C ILE A 193 -0.46 0.69 6.90
N ALA A 194 0.23 0.39 5.80
CA ALA A 194 1.28 1.22 5.23
C ALA A 194 0.84 1.75 3.86
N THR A 195 0.91 3.07 3.66
CA THR A 195 0.57 3.74 2.40
C THR A 195 1.30 5.07 2.28
N HIS A 196 1.19 5.72 1.13
CA HIS A 196 1.77 7.04 0.91
C HIS A 196 1.00 8.14 1.65
N ASP A 197 1.72 9.16 2.17
CA ASP A 197 1.13 10.35 2.82
C ASP A 197 1.22 11.57 1.91
N ILE A 198 0.09 11.97 1.30
CA ILE A 198 0.03 13.14 0.43
C ILE A 198 0.27 14.47 1.17
N GLU A 199 0.18 14.49 2.49
CA GLU A 199 0.48 15.67 3.33
C GLU A 199 1.90 15.66 3.92
N GLY A 200 2.73 14.69 3.56
CA GLY A 200 4.16 14.70 3.84
C GLY A 200 4.87 15.91 3.25
N LEU A 201 6.11 16.18 3.68
CA LEU A 201 6.84 17.34 3.20
C LEU A 201 7.19 17.22 1.71
N TRP A 202 7.62 16.04 1.26
CA TRP A 202 7.99 15.83 -0.13
C TRP A 202 6.83 16.04 -1.12
N PRO A 203 5.62 15.51 -0.90
CA PRO A 203 4.43 15.83 -1.69
C PRO A 203 4.10 17.33 -1.72
N LYS A 204 4.26 18.04 -0.59
CA LYS A 204 4.02 19.49 -0.52
C LYS A 204 4.98 20.29 -1.39
N ILE A 205 6.25 19.85 -1.48
CA ILE A 205 7.28 20.50 -2.29
C ILE A 205 7.08 20.13 -3.78
N SER A 206 6.97 18.84 -4.10
CA SER A 206 6.89 18.34 -5.48
C SER A 206 5.51 18.54 -6.13
N ARG A 207 4.45 18.68 -5.34
CA ARG A 207 3.08 18.95 -5.80
C ARG A 207 2.63 17.95 -6.88
N SER A 208 2.25 18.43 -8.07
CA SER A 208 1.82 17.59 -9.21
C SER A 208 2.95 16.73 -9.81
N LYS A 209 4.19 16.95 -9.38
CA LYS A 209 5.36 16.15 -9.75
C LYS A 209 5.71 15.07 -8.72
N TRP A 210 4.89 14.91 -7.69
CA TRP A 210 5.11 13.86 -6.71
C TRP A 210 5.00 12.49 -7.37
N GLN A 211 6.04 11.67 -7.19
CA GLN A 211 6.22 10.41 -7.92
C GLN A 211 5.12 9.37 -7.64
N HIS A 212 4.42 9.47 -6.49
CA HIS A 212 3.37 8.52 -6.10
C HIS A 212 1.96 8.95 -6.54
N LEU A 213 1.84 9.95 -7.42
CA LEU A 213 0.58 10.27 -8.09
C LEU A 213 0.33 9.29 -9.25
N PHE A 214 0.30 7.99 -8.95
CA PHE A 214 0.06 6.94 -9.93
C PHE A 214 -1.41 6.92 -10.36
N VAL A 215 -1.74 7.67 -11.40
CA VAL A 215 -3.08 7.70 -11.97
C VAL A 215 -3.10 6.91 -13.28
N PRO A 216 -4.11 6.07 -13.48
CA PRO A 216 -5.34 5.93 -12.68
C PRO A 216 -5.31 4.83 -11.60
N GLU A 217 -4.16 4.25 -11.26
CA GLU A 217 -4.04 3.10 -10.36
C GLU A 217 -4.39 3.46 -8.90
N HIS A 218 -3.95 4.64 -8.42
CA HIS A 218 -4.32 5.13 -7.10
C HIS A 218 -5.66 5.83 -7.16
N PHE A 219 -6.68 5.24 -6.57
CA PHE A 219 -7.99 5.87 -6.41
C PHE A 219 -8.00 6.89 -5.27
N PHE A 220 -7.23 6.64 -4.22
CA PHE A 220 -7.16 7.49 -3.03
C PHE A 220 -5.72 7.87 -2.71
N PHE A 221 -5.56 9.10 -2.22
CA PHE A 221 -4.30 9.65 -1.73
C PHE A 221 -4.53 10.05 -0.28
N PHE A 222 -4.23 9.12 0.61
CA PHE A 222 -4.44 9.35 2.04
C PHE A 222 -3.42 10.34 2.60
N SER A 223 -3.80 11.04 3.66
CA SER A 223 -2.88 11.59 4.62
C SER A 223 -2.97 10.80 5.92
N HIS A 224 -1.95 10.91 6.78
CA HIS A 224 -2.01 10.34 8.12
C HIS A 224 -3.30 10.75 8.86
N GLY A 225 -3.76 12.01 8.69
CA GLY A 225 -4.99 12.51 9.31
C GLY A 225 -6.26 11.89 8.75
N THR A 226 -6.37 11.71 7.43
CA THR A 226 -7.57 11.14 6.80
C THR A 226 -7.65 9.63 7.03
N LEU A 227 -6.54 8.91 6.98
CA LEU A 227 -6.49 7.47 7.25
C LEU A 227 -6.80 7.17 8.72
N LYS A 228 -6.19 7.91 9.66
CA LYS A 228 -6.51 7.84 11.09
C LYS A 228 -8.00 8.04 11.35
N ARG A 229 -8.60 9.08 10.74
CA ARG A 229 -10.05 9.37 10.89
C ARG A 229 -10.91 8.22 10.39
N LEU A 230 -10.57 7.63 9.23
CA LEU A 230 -11.29 6.49 8.66
C LEU A 230 -11.27 5.30 9.63
N LEU A 231 -10.11 4.95 10.16
CA LEU A 231 -9.94 3.84 11.10
C LEU A 231 -10.73 4.05 12.39
N ILE A 232 -10.66 5.25 12.98
CA ILE A 232 -11.43 5.58 14.21
C ILE A 232 -12.94 5.48 13.97
N GLN A 233 -13.45 5.94 12.82
CA GLN A 233 -14.87 5.85 12.48
C GLN A 233 -15.37 4.41 12.33
N ILE A 234 -14.48 3.47 11.96
CA ILE A 234 -14.79 2.05 11.81
C ILE A 234 -14.78 1.33 13.17
N GLY A 235 -14.03 1.83 14.14
CA GLY A 235 -13.95 1.21 15.49
C GLY A 235 -12.55 0.75 15.88
N PHE A 236 -11.53 1.25 15.21
CA PHE A 236 -10.15 0.98 15.59
C PHE A 236 -9.60 2.06 16.53
N ASP A 237 -8.76 1.64 17.48
CA ASP A 237 -7.92 2.52 18.30
C ASP A 237 -6.52 2.60 17.73
N ILE A 238 -6.03 3.80 17.47
CA ILE A 238 -4.68 4.01 16.95
C ILE A 238 -3.66 3.84 18.08
N VAL A 239 -2.81 2.84 17.95
CA VAL A 239 -1.76 2.54 18.96
C VAL A 239 -0.47 3.24 18.61
N LYS A 240 -0.10 3.25 17.32
CA LYS A 240 1.15 3.84 16.87
C LYS A 240 1.01 4.35 15.44
N MET A 241 1.69 5.43 15.16
CA MET A 241 1.92 5.91 13.80
C MET A 241 3.42 6.11 13.61
N THR A 242 3.93 5.62 12.50
CA THR A 242 5.32 5.82 12.12
C THR A 242 5.37 6.34 10.70
N GLU A 243 6.30 7.21 10.45
CA GLU A 243 6.69 7.57 9.11
C GLU A 243 7.74 6.54 8.68
N THR A 244 7.42 5.77 7.67
CA THR A 244 8.31 4.72 7.20
C THR A 244 8.77 5.07 5.79
N ALA A 245 10.06 5.06 5.57
CA ALA A 245 10.64 5.03 4.23
C ALA A 245 10.69 3.56 3.80
N THR A 246 9.55 2.98 3.37
CA THR A 246 9.47 1.52 3.24
C THR A 246 9.84 0.99 1.86
N LEU A 247 9.37 1.56 0.78
CA LEU A 247 9.60 0.95 -0.54
C LEU A 247 10.27 1.88 -1.55
N ALA A 248 9.82 3.10 -1.66
CA ALA A 248 10.28 4.01 -2.72
C ALA A 248 11.72 4.47 -2.55
N SER A 249 12.23 4.52 -1.30
CA SER A 249 13.60 4.93 -1.03
C SER A 249 14.64 3.85 -1.34
N VAL A 250 14.23 2.61 -1.52
CA VAL A 250 15.14 1.47 -1.70
C VAL A 250 15.10 0.90 -3.11
N THR A 251 14.00 1.01 -3.85
CA THR A 251 13.87 0.44 -5.20
C THR A 251 14.64 1.20 -6.28
N GLY A 252 15.21 2.37 -5.97
CA GLY A 252 16.05 3.10 -6.93
C GLY A 252 15.33 3.66 -8.17
N ASP A 253 14.06 3.31 -8.36
CA ASP A 253 13.25 3.70 -9.51
C ASP A 253 12.46 5.00 -9.27
N GLY A 254 12.44 5.45 -8.04
CA GLY A 254 11.88 6.74 -7.65
C GLY A 254 12.87 7.90 -7.86
N HIS A 255 12.41 8.99 -8.41
CA HIS A 255 13.17 10.23 -8.61
C HIS A 255 13.45 11.02 -7.30
N GLY A 256 13.48 10.34 -6.14
CA GLY A 256 14.10 10.84 -4.93
C GLY A 256 15.61 10.99 -5.12
N LEU A 257 16.32 11.62 -4.18
CA LEU A 257 17.78 11.82 -4.27
C LEU A 257 18.43 10.55 -4.82
N ARG A 258 18.72 10.53 -6.13
CA ARG A 258 19.44 9.45 -6.80
C ARG A 258 20.87 9.46 -6.28
N ILE A 259 21.07 8.88 -5.11
CA ILE A 259 22.40 8.33 -4.84
C ILE A 259 22.48 7.14 -5.79
N PRO A 260 23.44 7.12 -6.72
CA PRO A 260 23.52 6.02 -7.68
C PRO A 260 23.86 4.75 -6.89
N ILE A 261 22.82 4.00 -6.51
CA ILE A 261 22.96 2.69 -5.84
C ILE A 261 23.93 1.81 -6.65
N LYS A 262 23.91 1.97 -7.99
CA LYS A 262 24.87 1.33 -8.88
C LYS A 262 26.32 1.65 -8.51
N LEU A 263 26.64 2.89 -8.17
CA LEU A 263 27.99 3.29 -7.71
C LEU A 263 28.31 2.72 -6.32
N ILE A 264 27.34 2.62 -5.44
CA ILE A 264 27.54 2.04 -4.10
C ILE A 264 27.92 0.57 -4.22
N HIS A 265 27.25 -0.19 -5.08
CA HIS A 265 27.59 -1.59 -5.37
C HIS A 265 28.89 -1.72 -6.16
N GLU A 266 29.11 -0.89 -7.17
CA GLU A 266 30.28 -0.93 -8.04
C GLU A 266 31.59 -0.63 -7.29
N TYR A 267 31.54 0.22 -6.26
CA TYR A 267 32.70 0.60 -5.43
C TYR A 267 32.72 -0.04 -4.03
N ASN A 268 31.85 -1.03 -3.73
CA ASN A 268 31.73 -1.68 -2.42
C ASN A 268 31.57 -0.69 -1.23
N LEU A 269 30.90 0.43 -1.47
CA LEU A 269 30.70 1.49 -0.46
C LEU A 269 29.53 1.23 0.49
N GLU A 270 28.95 0.03 0.49
CA GLU A 270 27.77 -0.33 1.26
C GLU A 270 27.96 -0.08 2.77
N ASN A 271 29.13 -0.42 3.29
CA ASN A 271 29.47 -0.24 4.70
C ASN A 271 29.54 1.23 5.16
N ILE A 272 29.71 2.16 4.22
CA ILE A 272 29.79 3.61 4.49
C ILE A 272 28.46 4.27 4.12
N ALA A 273 27.92 3.94 2.95
CA ALA A 273 26.69 4.55 2.44
C ALA A 273 25.44 4.17 3.27
N VAL A 274 25.34 2.91 3.71
CA VAL A 274 24.18 2.44 4.51
C VAL A 274 24.06 3.17 5.85
N PRO A 275 25.12 3.37 6.67
CA PRO A 275 25.03 4.17 7.88
C PRO A 275 24.67 5.63 7.62
N ILE A 276 25.25 6.25 6.57
CA ILE A 276 24.96 7.65 6.19
C ILE A 276 23.48 7.78 5.77
N LEU A 277 22.99 6.86 4.95
CA LEU A 277 21.58 6.81 4.55
C LEU A 277 20.67 6.61 5.77
N ARG A 278 21.03 5.73 6.72
CA ARG A 278 20.29 5.55 7.98
C ARG A 278 20.24 6.84 8.81
N CYS A 279 21.35 7.56 8.93
CA CYS A 279 21.38 8.87 9.61
C CYS A 279 20.51 9.89 8.88
N PHE A 280 20.61 9.96 7.56
CA PHE A 280 19.77 10.85 6.75
C PHE A 280 18.29 10.50 6.90
N HIS A 281 17.92 9.23 6.86
CA HIS A 281 16.54 8.79 7.10
C HIS A 281 16.07 9.08 8.54
N ALA A 282 16.96 9.00 9.54
CA ALA A 282 16.60 9.36 10.91
C ALA A 282 16.33 10.86 11.06
N ILE A 283 17.12 11.71 10.37
CA ILE A 283 16.92 13.16 10.32
C ILE A 283 15.67 13.49 9.51
N ALA A 284 15.49 12.85 8.36
CA ALA A 284 14.31 13.01 7.51
C ALA A 284 13.02 12.68 8.27
N ARG A 285 13.02 11.60 9.06
CA ARG A 285 11.91 11.25 9.95
C ARG A 285 11.63 12.33 11.01
N ARG A 286 12.67 12.88 11.64
CA ARG A 286 12.50 13.96 12.64
C ARG A 286 11.95 15.26 12.05
N LEU A 287 12.20 15.48 10.76
CA LEU A 287 11.78 16.68 10.04
C LEU A 287 10.49 16.47 9.23
N ASN A 288 9.83 15.30 9.38
CA ASN A 288 8.62 14.92 8.61
C ASN A 288 8.84 14.97 7.09
N PHE A 289 10.02 14.55 6.64
CA PHE A 289 10.39 14.45 5.23
C PHE A 289 9.85 13.20 4.54
N SER A 290 9.27 12.27 5.32
CA SER A 290 8.65 11.07 4.77
C SER A 290 7.39 11.41 3.98
N ASP A 291 7.16 10.66 2.92
CA ASP A 291 5.92 10.65 2.15
C ASP A 291 5.18 9.31 2.28
N GLU A 292 5.52 8.55 3.32
CA GLU A 292 4.86 7.29 3.67
C GLU A 292 4.44 7.30 5.14
N VAL A 293 3.31 6.67 5.42
CA VAL A 293 2.78 6.49 6.77
C VAL A 293 2.46 5.03 7.03
N THR A 294 2.86 4.52 8.19
CA THR A 294 2.41 3.24 8.73
C THR A 294 1.60 3.46 9.99
N ILE A 295 0.38 2.97 10.01
CA ILE A 295 -0.53 3.04 11.16
C ILE A 295 -0.70 1.63 11.73
N TYR A 296 -0.50 1.52 13.05
CA TYR A 296 -0.81 0.37 13.87
C TYR A 296 -2.06 0.69 14.67
N ALA A 297 -3.12 -0.07 14.47
CA ALA A 297 -4.37 0.13 15.16
C ALA A 297 -4.93 -1.19 15.69
N VAL A 298 -5.74 -1.14 16.74
CA VAL A 298 -6.30 -2.30 17.42
C VAL A 298 -7.83 -2.26 17.33
N LYS A 299 -8.46 -3.40 17.04
CA LYS A 299 -9.91 -3.54 17.07
C LYS A 299 -10.40 -3.41 18.52
N ARG A 300 -11.37 -2.52 18.76
CA ARG A 300 -12.06 -2.37 20.05
C ARG A 300 -12.87 -3.59 20.46
#